data_10069ef54fb467ba32dd9ef7cf3743e5
#
_entry.id   10069ef54fb467ba32dd9ef7cf3743e5
#
_cell.length_a   1.000
_cell.length_b   1.000
_cell.length_c   1.000
_cell.angle_alpha   90.00
_cell.angle_beta   90.00
_cell.angle_gamma   90.00
#
_symmetry.space_group_name_H-M   'P 1'
#
loop_
_entity.id
_entity.type
_entity.pdbx_description
1 polymer ?
#
loop_
_entity_poly.entity_id
_entity_poly.type
_entity_poly.pdbx_seq_one_letter_code
_entity_poly.pdbx_strand_id
1 'polypeptide(L)'
;KGADHVAPGNTVESFRAALEHGVDMIEFDVLRTRDGRLVLAHDYEDAATRECLTLEEGLDHFAGAAYAGVELDVDMKLPGYEREVADGLAERGLSERSLVSTMYTESLDRLGELAPGLRRGWSVPRVRRDYTRTALAVPADAVARVWRARLPGQAAARIRAGGCEAVMAHRLLASPRLVRAVHGAGGQVYVWTVDDAEQIRALEGLGVDGVITNDPRLFAQLPSAQVAA
;
A
#
# COMPACT_ATOMS: atom_id res chain seq x y z
N LYS A 1 -4.29 -4.06 4.89
CA LYS A 1 -4.83 -5.32 5.48
C LYS A 1 -6.31 -5.16 5.89
N GLY A 2 -7.02 -4.24 5.24
CA GLY A 2 -8.34 -3.82 5.67
C GLY A 2 -8.30 -3.11 7.03
N ALA A 3 -9.36 -3.24 7.83
CA ALA A 3 -9.49 -2.63 9.14
C ALA A 3 -8.87 -3.53 10.26
N ASP A 4 -7.55 -3.71 10.26
CA ASP A 4 -6.83 -4.65 11.13
C ASP A 4 -6.99 -4.38 12.65
N HIS A 5 -7.30 -3.13 13.02
CA HIS A 5 -7.65 -2.78 14.42
C HIS A 5 -9.13 -3.01 14.78
N VAL A 6 -9.96 -3.45 13.82
CA VAL A 6 -11.38 -3.77 14.05
C VAL A 6 -11.63 -5.26 13.95
N ALA A 7 -11.02 -5.92 12.95
CA ALA A 7 -11.06 -7.36 12.73
C ALA A 7 -9.69 -7.82 12.19
N PRO A 8 -9.31 -9.10 12.36
CA PRO A 8 -8.02 -9.60 11.90
C PRO A 8 -7.74 -9.23 10.45
N GLY A 9 -6.59 -8.64 10.18
CA GLY A 9 -6.22 -8.17 8.85
C GLY A 9 -6.18 -9.26 7.79
N ASN A 10 -6.33 -8.89 6.51
CA ASN A 10 -6.35 -9.83 5.39
C ASN A 10 -7.48 -10.88 5.48
N THR A 11 -8.62 -10.51 6.07
CA THR A 11 -9.83 -11.34 6.18
C THR A 11 -11.05 -10.62 5.60
N VAL A 12 -12.07 -11.39 5.24
CA VAL A 12 -13.37 -10.84 4.78
C VAL A 12 -13.96 -9.87 5.80
N GLU A 13 -13.82 -10.18 7.08
CA GLU A 13 -14.31 -9.35 8.18
C GLU A 13 -13.62 -7.98 8.22
N SER A 14 -12.29 -7.95 8.05
CA SER A 14 -11.54 -6.69 8.02
C SER A 14 -11.85 -5.85 6.79
N PHE A 15 -12.11 -6.50 5.64
CA PHE A 15 -12.50 -5.81 4.41
C PHE A 15 -13.90 -5.21 4.50
N ARG A 16 -14.86 -5.96 5.09
CA ARG A 16 -16.21 -5.45 5.37
C ARG A 16 -16.18 -4.29 6.35
N ALA A 17 -15.41 -4.41 7.43
CA ALA A 17 -15.27 -3.33 8.38
C ALA A 17 -14.66 -2.07 7.75
N ALA A 18 -13.67 -2.20 6.86
CA ALA A 18 -13.14 -1.06 6.12
C ALA A 18 -14.21 -0.41 5.22
N LEU A 19 -14.97 -1.22 4.49
CA LEU A 19 -16.07 -0.75 3.64
C LEU A 19 -17.15 0.01 4.44
N GLU A 20 -17.55 -0.51 5.60
CA GLU A 20 -18.53 0.12 6.50
C GLU A 20 -18.08 1.50 6.99
N HIS A 21 -16.78 1.74 7.07
CA HIS A 21 -16.19 3.04 7.42
C HIS A 21 -15.98 3.96 6.22
N GLY A 22 -16.39 3.57 5.02
CA GLY A 22 -16.41 4.42 3.83
C GLY A 22 -15.03 4.80 3.32
N VAL A 23 -14.06 3.87 3.36
CA VAL A 23 -12.72 4.09 2.81
C VAL A 23 -12.75 4.14 1.27
N ASP A 24 -11.87 4.95 0.68
CA ASP A 24 -11.73 5.06 -0.77
C ASP A 24 -10.93 3.89 -1.37
N MET A 25 -10.00 3.31 -0.58
CA MET A 25 -9.11 2.23 -1.01
C MET A 25 -8.92 1.22 0.12
N ILE A 26 -8.85 -0.07 -0.22
CA ILE A 26 -8.49 -1.16 0.70
C ILE A 26 -7.16 -1.75 0.26
N GLU A 27 -6.19 -1.75 1.19
CA GLU A 27 -4.92 -2.44 1.00
C GLU A 27 -5.01 -3.85 1.56
N PHE A 28 -4.38 -4.80 0.87
CA PHE A 28 -4.17 -6.17 1.36
C PHE A 28 -2.86 -6.75 0.88
N ASP A 29 -2.31 -7.64 1.70
CA ASP A 29 -1.02 -8.28 1.46
C ASP A 29 -1.17 -9.57 0.65
N VAL A 30 -0.29 -9.78 -0.33
CA VAL A 30 -0.21 -11.05 -1.07
C VAL A 30 1.16 -11.69 -0.84
N LEU A 31 1.15 -12.92 -0.36
CA LEU A 31 2.34 -13.71 -0.06
C LEU A 31 2.30 -15.06 -0.77
N ARG A 32 3.42 -15.47 -1.38
CA ARG A 32 3.60 -16.86 -1.82
C ARG A 32 4.12 -17.70 -0.66
N THR A 33 3.34 -18.69 -0.24
CA THR A 33 3.73 -19.66 0.79
C THR A 33 4.81 -20.60 0.28
N ARG A 34 5.44 -21.35 1.18
CA ARG A 34 6.52 -22.30 0.82
C ARG A 34 6.05 -23.45 -0.05
N ASP A 35 4.77 -23.83 0.03
CA ASP A 35 4.11 -24.83 -0.81
C ASP A 35 3.60 -24.26 -2.15
N GLY A 36 3.87 -22.98 -2.42
CA GLY A 36 3.62 -22.31 -3.71
C GLY A 36 2.26 -21.64 -3.84
N ARG A 37 1.37 -21.73 -2.84
CA ARG A 37 0.07 -21.06 -2.88
C ARG A 37 0.23 -19.55 -2.68
N LEU A 38 -0.59 -18.75 -3.36
CA LEU A 38 -0.74 -17.31 -3.10
C LEU A 38 -1.87 -17.11 -2.10
N VAL A 39 -1.55 -16.47 -0.99
CA VAL A 39 -2.48 -16.23 0.11
C VAL A 39 -2.45 -14.78 0.56
N LEU A 40 -3.51 -14.33 1.22
CA LEU A 40 -3.59 -13.02 1.83
C LEU A 40 -2.99 -13.08 3.23
N ALA A 41 -1.70 -12.78 3.33
CA ALA A 41 -0.95 -12.77 4.58
C ALA A 41 0.21 -11.78 4.50
N HIS A 42 0.52 -11.16 5.64
CA HIS A 42 1.60 -10.17 5.73
C HIS A 42 2.99 -10.81 5.63
N ASP A 43 3.17 -11.97 6.25
CA ASP A 43 4.43 -12.70 6.28
C ASP A 43 4.19 -14.22 6.54
N TYR A 44 5.27 -14.99 6.59
CA TYR A 44 5.19 -16.44 6.81
C TYR A 44 4.69 -16.84 8.21
N GLU A 45 4.87 -15.99 9.22
CA GLU A 45 4.39 -16.22 10.57
C GLU A 45 2.86 -16.05 10.59
N ASP A 46 2.35 -14.98 10.00
CA ASP A 46 0.91 -14.76 9.83
C ASP A 46 0.27 -15.93 9.06
N ALA A 47 0.86 -16.33 7.92
CA ALA A 47 0.37 -17.45 7.11
C ALA A 47 0.40 -18.81 7.81
N ALA A 48 1.24 -18.97 8.84
CA ALA A 48 1.35 -20.23 9.60
C ALA A 48 0.41 -20.30 10.81
N THR A 49 -0.14 -19.17 11.26
CA THR A 49 -0.93 -19.07 12.50
C THR A 49 -2.44 -19.18 12.29
N ARG A 50 -2.91 -19.07 11.05
CA ARG A 50 -4.33 -19.08 10.70
C ARG A 50 -4.56 -19.66 9.29
N GLU A 51 -5.79 -20.02 9.01
CA GLU A 51 -6.24 -20.25 7.64
C GLU A 51 -6.39 -18.91 6.93
N CYS A 52 -5.64 -18.73 5.82
CA CYS A 52 -5.65 -17.50 5.05
C CYS A 52 -6.52 -17.67 3.80
N LEU A 53 -7.19 -16.59 3.39
CA LEU A 53 -7.78 -16.53 2.06
C LEU A 53 -6.67 -16.74 1.01
N THR A 54 -6.97 -17.49 -0.03
CA THR A 54 -6.15 -17.50 -1.24
C THR A 54 -6.28 -16.16 -1.97
N LEU A 55 -5.33 -15.84 -2.85
CA LEU A 55 -5.44 -14.67 -3.73
C LEU A 55 -6.77 -14.69 -4.52
N GLU A 56 -7.13 -15.84 -5.06
CA GLU A 56 -8.35 -16.02 -5.85
C GLU A 56 -9.60 -15.70 -5.02
N GLU A 57 -9.72 -16.28 -3.82
CA GLU A 57 -10.86 -16.02 -2.91
C GLU A 57 -10.95 -14.54 -2.52
N GLY A 58 -9.80 -13.90 -2.25
CA GLY A 58 -9.75 -12.47 -1.95
C GLY A 58 -10.20 -11.61 -3.14
N LEU A 59 -9.72 -11.91 -4.34
CA LEU A 59 -10.10 -11.19 -5.55
C LEU A 59 -11.58 -11.41 -5.91
N ASP A 60 -12.09 -12.64 -5.76
CA ASP A 60 -13.52 -12.95 -5.95
C ASP A 60 -14.40 -12.14 -4.95
N HIS A 61 -13.94 -12.01 -3.71
CA HIS A 61 -14.62 -11.18 -2.72
C HIS A 61 -14.69 -9.71 -3.17
N PHE A 62 -13.57 -9.13 -3.63
CA PHE A 62 -13.53 -7.75 -4.11
C PHE A 62 -14.25 -7.52 -5.44
N ALA A 63 -14.45 -8.56 -6.27
CA ALA A 63 -15.28 -8.47 -7.47
C ALA A 63 -16.78 -8.31 -7.16
N GLY A 64 -17.18 -8.53 -5.91
CA GLY A 64 -18.57 -8.34 -5.46
C GLY A 64 -19.05 -6.88 -5.59
N ALA A 65 -20.32 -6.70 -5.93
CA ALA A 65 -20.93 -5.39 -6.21
C ALA A 65 -20.78 -4.37 -5.05
N ALA A 66 -20.69 -4.83 -3.80
CA ALA A 66 -20.48 -3.96 -2.64
C ALA A 66 -19.16 -3.18 -2.68
N TYR A 67 -18.14 -3.70 -3.39
CA TYR A 67 -16.81 -3.08 -3.51
C TYR A 67 -16.61 -2.33 -4.83
N ALA A 68 -17.63 -2.18 -5.67
CA ALA A 68 -17.48 -1.59 -7.02
C ALA A 68 -16.90 -0.17 -7.03
N GLY A 69 -17.13 0.61 -5.96
CA GLY A 69 -16.62 1.98 -5.80
C GLY A 69 -15.32 2.09 -5.00
N VAL A 70 -14.71 0.97 -4.60
CA VAL A 70 -13.50 0.96 -3.75
C VAL A 70 -12.28 0.57 -4.57
N GLU A 71 -11.21 1.36 -4.48
CA GLU A 71 -9.91 1.01 -5.07
C GLU A 71 -9.19 -0.06 -4.25
N LEU A 72 -8.26 -0.74 -4.85
CA LEU A 72 -7.46 -1.80 -4.22
C LEU A 72 -5.97 -1.44 -4.27
N ASP A 73 -5.26 -1.62 -3.15
CA ASP A 73 -3.80 -1.68 -3.11
C ASP A 73 -3.37 -3.11 -2.79
N VAL A 74 -2.78 -3.77 -3.79
CA VAL A 74 -2.31 -5.16 -3.69
C VAL A 74 -0.83 -5.15 -3.37
N ASP A 75 -0.46 -5.30 -2.08
CA ASP A 75 0.94 -5.28 -1.66
C ASP A 75 1.61 -6.65 -1.83
N MET A 76 2.43 -6.78 -2.86
CA MET A 76 3.23 -7.98 -3.13
C MET A 76 4.42 -8.06 -2.19
N LYS A 77 4.42 -9.04 -1.30
CA LYS A 77 5.46 -9.22 -0.27
C LYS A 77 6.78 -9.76 -0.81
N LEU A 78 6.75 -10.49 -1.92
CA LEU A 78 7.91 -11.12 -2.55
C LEU A 78 7.83 -11.00 -4.08
N PRO A 79 8.95 -11.09 -4.79
CA PRO A 79 8.94 -11.20 -6.25
C PRO A 79 8.58 -12.62 -6.72
N GLY A 80 8.26 -12.74 -8.03
CA GLY A 80 8.15 -14.01 -8.73
C GLY A 80 6.73 -14.54 -8.93
N TYR A 81 5.70 -13.72 -8.65
CA TYR A 81 4.30 -14.04 -8.93
C TYR A 81 3.51 -12.83 -9.49
N GLU A 82 4.23 -11.96 -10.19
CA GLU A 82 3.69 -10.75 -10.80
C GLU A 82 2.61 -11.09 -11.83
N ARG A 83 2.81 -12.18 -12.60
CA ARG A 83 1.86 -12.63 -13.60
C ARG A 83 0.56 -13.09 -12.96
N GLU A 84 0.63 -13.92 -11.95
CA GLU A 84 -0.54 -14.48 -11.27
C GLU A 84 -1.40 -13.36 -10.63
N VAL A 85 -0.76 -12.32 -10.08
CA VAL A 85 -1.46 -11.14 -9.56
C VAL A 85 -2.12 -10.34 -10.69
N ALA A 86 -1.38 -10.05 -11.76
CA ALA A 86 -1.89 -9.28 -12.88
C ALA A 86 -3.04 -10.00 -13.61
N ASP A 87 -2.88 -11.30 -13.89
CA ASP A 87 -3.89 -12.13 -14.55
C ASP A 87 -5.14 -12.25 -13.65
N GLY A 88 -4.97 -12.52 -12.34
CA GLY A 88 -6.08 -12.61 -11.39
C GLY A 88 -6.92 -11.34 -11.29
N LEU A 89 -6.28 -10.16 -11.33
CA LEU A 89 -6.96 -8.87 -11.37
C LEU A 89 -7.71 -8.66 -12.70
N ALA A 90 -7.08 -9.00 -13.82
CA ALA A 90 -7.65 -8.84 -15.15
C ALA A 90 -8.87 -9.74 -15.36
N GLU A 91 -8.80 -11.01 -14.98
CA GLU A 91 -9.87 -11.99 -15.10
C GLU A 91 -11.16 -11.57 -14.37
N ARG A 92 -11.03 -10.75 -13.33
CA ARG A 92 -12.15 -10.26 -12.50
C ARG A 92 -12.55 -8.81 -12.80
N GLY A 93 -11.93 -8.18 -13.81
CA GLY A 93 -12.19 -6.78 -14.16
C GLY A 93 -11.78 -5.79 -13.07
N LEU A 94 -10.77 -6.13 -12.25
CA LEU A 94 -10.30 -5.32 -11.13
C LEU A 94 -9.14 -4.40 -11.49
N SER A 95 -8.48 -4.58 -12.64
CA SER A 95 -7.22 -3.90 -13.00
C SER A 95 -7.33 -2.37 -12.97
N GLU A 96 -8.43 -1.79 -13.47
CA GLU A 96 -8.58 -0.33 -13.58
C GLU A 96 -8.67 0.38 -12.23
N ARG A 97 -9.17 -0.31 -11.20
CA ARG A 97 -9.29 0.22 -9.84
C ARG A 97 -8.28 -0.36 -8.87
N SER A 98 -7.24 -1.01 -9.39
CA SER A 98 -6.16 -1.57 -8.60
C SER A 98 -4.85 -0.82 -8.79
N LEU A 99 -4.08 -0.77 -7.71
CA LEU A 99 -2.67 -0.42 -7.67
C LEU A 99 -1.95 -1.63 -7.10
N VAL A 100 -0.87 -2.08 -7.74
CA VAL A 100 -0.02 -3.14 -7.18
C VAL A 100 1.22 -2.50 -6.60
N SER A 101 1.39 -2.63 -5.28
CA SER A 101 2.53 -2.09 -4.58
C SER A 101 3.53 -3.17 -4.18
N THR A 102 4.80 -2.81 -4.08
CA THR A 102 5.86 -3.68 -3.60
C THR A 102 7.15 -2.91 -3.28
N MET A 103 7.99 -3.47 -2.42
CA MET A 103 9.34 -2.96 -2.16
C MET A 103 10.37 -3.36 -3.24
N TYR A 104 10.00 -4.24 -4.16
CA TYR A 104 10.87 -4.83 -5.16
C TYR A 104 10.71 -4.12 -6.51
N THR A 105 11.68 -3.29 -6.87
CA THR A 105 11.63 -2.52 -8.12
C THR A 105 11.62 -3.41 -9.35
N GLU A 106 12.29 -4.56 -9.28
CA GLU A 106 12.27 -5.60 -10.32
C GLU A 106 10.86 -6.15 -10.60
N SER A 107 10.03 -6.29 -9.56
CA SER A 107 8.63 -6.69 -9.71
C SER A 107 7.78 -5.60 -10.36
N LEU A 108 8.03 -4.32 -10.02
CA LEU A 108 7.34 -3.20 -10.67
C LEU A 108 7.67 -3.14 -12.17
N ASP A 109 8.94 -3.34 -12.52
CA ASP A 109 9.37 -3.36 -13.93
C ASP A 109 8.70 -4.54 -14.66
N ARG A 110 8.64 -5.71 -14.04
CA ARG A 110 7.98 -6.88 -14.58
C ARG A 110 6.47 -6.71 -14.76
N LEU A 111 5.79 -6.09 -13.78
CA LEU A 111 4.37 -5.74 -13.89
C LEU A 111 4.12 -4.75 -15.04
N GLY A 112 5.01 -3.78 -15.24
CA GLY A 112 4.92 -2.85 -16.37
C GLY A 112 5.02 -3.52 -17.73
N GLU A 113 5.80 -4.61 -17.85
CA GLU A 113 5.86 -5.43 -19.06
C GLU A 113 4.62 -6.30 -19.27
N LEU A 114 4.10 -6.90 -18.17
CA LEU A 114 3.00 -7.86 -18.22
C LEU A 114 1.63 -7.18 -18.37
N ALA A 115 1.43 -6.07 -17.69
CA ALA A 115 0.16 -5.34 -17.61
C ALA A 115 0.41 -3.82 -17.64
N PRO A 116 0.71 -3.22 -18.80
CA PRO A 116 1.12 -1.80 -18.93
C PRO A 116 0.09 -0.79 -18.39
N GLY A 117 -1.19 -1.18 -18.34
CA GLY A 117 -2.27 -0.34 -17.80
C GLY A 117 -2.48 -0.45 -16.27
N LEU A 118 -1.80 -1.39 -15.62
CA LEU A 118 -1.94 -1.58 -14.18
C LEU A 118 -1.09 -0.55 -13.41
N ARG A 119 -1.71 0.19 -12.48
CA ARG A 119 -0.98 1.15 -11.64
C ARG A 119 -0.02 0.42 -10.70
N ARG A 120 1.17 0.98 -10.53
CA ARG A 120 2.24 0.39 -9.71
C ARG A 120 2.70 1.35 -8.64
N GLY A 121 2.86 0.85 -7.41
CA GLY A 121 3.30 1.58 -6.23
C GLY A 121 4.67 1.12 -5.74
N TRP A 122 5.63 2.04 -5.65
CA TRP A 122 6.92 1.72 -5.06
C TRP A 122 6.90 1.92 -3.55
N SER A 123 6.91 0.81 -2.78
CA SER A 123 6.93 0.82 -1.32
C SER A 123 8.32 1.06 -0.77
N VAL A 124 8.48 2.08 0.08
CA VAL A 124 9.75 2.51 0.66
C VAL A 124 9.65 2.80 2.16
N PRO A 125 10.69 2.46 2.94
CA PRO A 125 11.96 1.84 2.56
C PRO A 125 11.81 0.32 2.38
N ARG A 126 12.74 -0.30 1.65
CA ARG A 126 12.84 -1.76 1.63
C ARG A 126 13.43 -2.24 2.95
N VAL A 127 12.59 -2.65 3.88
CA VAL A 127 12.98 -3.15 5.20
C VAL A 127 12.60 -4.62 5.31
N ARG A 128 13.58 -5.48 5.58
CA ARG A 128 13.34 -6.92 5.78
C ARG A 128 12.93 -7.28 7.22
N ARG A 129 13.06 -6.33 8.17
CA ARG A 129 12.67 -6.46 9.58
C ARG A 129 12.36 -5.06 10.13
N ASP A 130 11.36 -4.97 10.98
CA ASP A 130 11.08 -3.75 11.74
C ASP A 130 12.17 -3.54 12.80
N TYR A 131 13.18 -2.73 12.46
CA TYR A 131 14.29 -2.38 13.35
C TYR A 131 13.90 -1.36 14.42
N THR A 132 12.70 -0.80 14.40
CA THR A 132 12.24 0.17 15.40
C THR A 132 12.02 -0.48 16.78
N ARG A 133 11.99 -1.81 16.83
CA ARG A 133 11.77 -2.62 18.05
C ARG A 133 13.04 -3.28 18.60
N THR A 134 14.24 -3.01 18.04
CA THR A 134 15.51 -3.60 18.51
C THR A 134 16.37 -2.56 19.21
N ALA A 135 17.04 -2.97 20.32
CA ALA A 135 17.92 -2.14 21.14
C ALA A 135 19.22 -1.69 20.42
N LEU A 136 19.44 -2.07 19.17
CA LEU A 136 20.47 -1.55 18.28
C LEU A 136 19.92 -0.37 17.46
N ALA A 137 19.33 0.60 18.13
CA ALA A 137 19.03 1.89 17.52
C ALA A 137 20.33 2.66 17.25
N VAL A 138 21.08 2.22 16.24
CA VAL A 138 21.80 3.17 15.39
C VAL A 138 20.76 4.19 14.99
N PRO A 139 21.01 5.49 15.17
CA PRO A 139 19.92 6.46 15.22
C PRO A 139 19.05 6.32 13.95
N ALA A 140 17.87 5.73 14.13
CA ALA A 140 16.86 5.60 13.06
C ALA A 140 16.67 6.95 12.36
N ASP A 141 16.89 8.05 13.11
CA ASP A 141 16.91 9.42 12.62
C ASP A 141 18.02 9.73 11.61
N ALA A 142 19.20 9.13 11.74
CA ALA A 142 20.29 9.39 10.78
C ALA A 142 20.01 8.68 9.46
N VAL A 143 19.52 7.45 9.51
CA VAL A 143 19.11 6.68 8.34
C VAL A 143 17.91 7.36 7.68
N ALA A 144 16.89 7.76 8.45
CA ALA A 144 15.74 8.47 7.94
C ALA A 144 16.13 9.81 7.30
N ARG A 145 17.10 10.54 7.84
CA ARG A 145 17.63 11.78 7.24
C ARG A 145 18.28 11.56 5.88
N VAL A 146 19.11 10.52 5.76
CA VAL A 146 19.72 10.16 4.46
C VAL A 146 18.65 9.77 3.43
N TRP A 147 17.67 8.96 3.84
CA TRP A 147 16.55 8.60 2.98
C TRP A 147 15.71 9.82 2.58
N ARG A 148 15.33 10.68 3.53
CA ARG A 148 14.60 11.93 3.26
C ARG A 148 15.32 12.86 2.30
N ALA A 149 16.67 12.85 2.31
CA ALA A 149 17.46 13.67 1.38
C ALA A 149 17.47 13.11 -0.04
N ARG A 150 17.53 11.80 -0.22
CA ARG A 150 17.71 11.12 -1.52
C ARG A 150 16.41 10.67 -2.17
N LEU A 151 15.44 10.22 -1.38
CA LEU A 151 14.19 9.66 -1.87
C LEU A 151 13.41 10.58 -2.83
N PRO A 152 13.28 11.89 -2.60
CA PRO A 152 12.54 12.76 -3.53
C PRO A 152 13.08 12.72 -4.97
N GLY A 153 14.40 12.75 -5.13
CA GLY A 153 15.04 12.67 -6.44
C GLY A 153 14.90 11.29 -7.09
N GLN A 154 15.06 10.23 -6.31
CA GLN A 154 14.91 8.84 -6.79
C GLN A 154 13.47 8.55 -7.21
N ALA A 155 12.49 8.97 -6.39
CA ALA A 155 11.07 8.79 -6.67
C ALA A 155 10.66 9.52 -7.96
N ALA A 156 11.00 10.79 -8.08
CA ALA A 156 10.70 11.57 -9.28
C ALA A 156 11.37 10.98 -10.54
N ALA A 157 12.61 10.50 -10.44
CA ALA A 157 13.31 9.88 -11.55
C ALA A 157 12.62 8.58 -11.99
N ARG A 158 12.21 7.73 -11.03
CA ARG A 158 11.52 6.48 -11.32
C ARG A 158 10.16 6.69 -11.98
N ILE A 159 9.38 7.65 -11.49
CA ILE A 159 8.07 8.00 -12.06
C ILE A 159 8.25 8.50 -13.51
N ARG A 160 9.17 9.46 -13.74
CA ARG A 160 9.42 9.97 -15.10
C ARG A 160 9.92 8.90 -16.08
N ALA A 161 10.59 7.87 -15.57
CA ALA A 161 11.02 6.71 -16.38
C ALA A 161 9.88 5.69 -16.60
N GLY A 162 8.67 5.93 -16.09
CA GLY A 162 7.55 4.99 -16.20
C GLY A 162 7.73 3.73 -15.35
N GLY A 163 8.56 3.79 -14.31
CA GLY A 163 8.83 2.64 -13.45
C GLY A 163 7.80 2.43 -12.32
N CYS A 164 6.99 3.44 -12.03
CA CYS A 164 5.82 3.37 -11.14
C CYS A 164 4.98 4.64 -11.28
N GLU A 165 3.72 4.59 -10.84
CA GLU A 165 2.77 5.69 -10.82
C GLU A 165 2.63 6.30 -9.42
N ALA A 166 2.96 5.53 -8.37
CA ALA A 166 2.86 5.98 -6.99
C ALA A 166 4.10 5.62 -6.15
N VAL A 167 4.28 6.36 -5.05
CA VAL A 167 5.25 6.05 -4.00
C VAL A 167 4.50 5.78 -2.70
N MET A 168 4.65 4.56 -2.18
CA MET A 168 4.08 4.13 -0.90
C MET A 168 5.12 4.36 0.19
N ALA A 169 5.13 5.53 0.82
CA ALA A 169 6.18 5.95 1.74
C ALA A 169 5.84 5.61 3.19
N HIS A 170 6.79 5.02 3.92
CA HIS A 170 6.66 4.93 5.37
C HIS A 170 6.54 6.34 5.98
N ARG A 171 5.67 6.54 6.99
CA ARG A 171 5.37 7.85 7.62
C ARG A 171 6.61 8.67 8.01
N LEU A 172 7.70 8.03 8.40
CA LEU A 172 8.96 8.70 8.73
C LEU A 172 9.66 9.33 7.51
N LEU A 173 9.29 8.96 6.29
CA LEU A 173 9.88 9.48 5.05
C LEU A 173 9.02 10.56 4.39
N ALA A 174 7.77 10.71 4.81
CA ALA A 174 6.89 11.76 4.33
C ALA A 174 7.51 13.15 4.59
N SER A 175 7.48 14.00 3.58
CA SER A 175 8.01 15.37 3.67
C SER A 175 7.45 16.23 2.53
N PRO A 176 7.38 17.57 2.71
CA PRO A 176 6.96 18.49 1.65
C PRO A 176 7.80 18.36 0.38
N ARG A 177 9.08 18.01 0.54
CA ARG A 177 10.00 17.82 -0.58
C ARG A 177 9.68 16.55 -1.37
N LEU A 178 9.29 15.46 -0.69
CA LEU A 178 8.88 14.22 -1.36
C LEU A 178 7.61 14.45 -2.15
N VAL A 179 6.57 15.01 -1.52
CA VAL A 179 5.27 15.26 -2.16
C VAL A 179 5.46 16.13 -3.41
N ARG A 180 6.12 17.28 -3.29
CA ARG A 180 6.39 18.15 -4.45
C ARG A 180 7.18 17.46 -5.56
N ALA A 181 8.16 16.62 -5.22
CA ALA A 181 8.99 15.95 -6.23
C ALA A 181 8.22 14.88 -6.98
N VAL A 182 7.38 14.13 -6.27
CA VAL A 182 6.53 13.08 -6.85
C VAL A 182 5.43 13.70 -7.71
N HIS A 183 4.69 14.68 -7.19
CA HIS A 183 3.65 15.42 -7.94
C HIS A 183 4.23 16.11 -9.18
N GLY A 184 5.39 16.77 -9.04
CA GLY A 184 6.10 17.38 -10.17
C GLY A 184 6.62 16.40 -11.21
N ALA A 185 6.60 15.09 -10.91
CA ALA A 185 6.88 14.02 -11.86
C ALA A 185 5.59 13.36 -12.41
N GLY A 186 4.40 13.78 -11.95
CA GLY A 186 3.11 13.25 -12.35
C GLY A 186 2.67 12.00 -11.56
N GLY A 187 3.29 11.72 -10.41
CA GLY A 187 2.95 10.57 -9.57
C GLY A 187 2.16 10.93 -8.32
N GLN A 188 1.81 9.93 -7.54
CA GLN A 188 1.05 10.01 -6.30
C GLN A 188 1.87 9.56 -5.09
N VAL A 189 1.54 10.09 -3.90
CA VAL A 189 2.17 9.73 -2.62
C VAL A 189 1.14 9.15 -1.67
N TYR A 190 1.31 7.90 -1.30
CA TYR A 190 0.57 7.26 -0.22
C TYR A 190 1.48 7.05 0.98
N VAL A 191 0.95 7.22 2.20
CA VAL A 191 1.77 7.12 3.41
C VAL A 191 1.26 6.02 4.33
N TRP A 192 2.14 5.13 4.74
CA TRP A 192 1.85 3.98 5.61
C TRP A 192 2.82 3.88 6.80
N THR A 193 2.52 3.23 7.88
CA THR A 193 1.22 2.98 8.44
C THR A 193 0.97 4.07 9.47
N VAL A 194 -0.20 4.67 9.47
CA VAL A 194 -0.51 5.84 10.30
C VAL A 194 -1.77 5.56 11.11
N ASP A 195 -1.59 5.20 12.37
CA ASP A 195 -2.67 4.85 13.30
C ASP A 195 -2.88 5.95 14.36
N ASP A 196 -2.84 7.21 13.93
CA ASP A 196 -3.01 8.40 14.75
C ASP A 196 -3.69 9.53 13.97
N ALA A 197 -4.80 10.04 14.48
CA ALA A 197 -5.63 11.04 13.80
C ALA A 197 -4.93 12.40 13.59
N GLU A 198 -4.01 12.80 14.49
CA GLU A 198 -3.27 14.06 14.32
C GLU A 198 -2.22 13.94 13.21
N GLN A 199 -1.56 12.77 13.13
CA GLN A 199 -0.63 12.48 12.05
C GLN A 199 -1.36 12.41 10.70
N ILE A 200 -2.55 11.80 10.63
CA ILE A 200 -3.37 11.78 9.41
C ILE A 200 -3.65 13.21 8.95
N ARG A 201 -4.18 14.07 9.84
CA ARG A 201 -4.42 15.50 9.53
C ARG A 201 -3.17 16.24 9.06
N ALA A 202 -2.04 15.99 9.70
CA ALA A 202 -0.78 16.60 9.29
C ALA A 202 -0.34 16.18 7.88
N LEU A 203 -0.56 14.91 7.51
CA LEU A 203 -0.26 14.38 6.18
C LEU A 203 -1.22 14.91 5.12
N GLU A 204 -2.52 15.03 5.43
CA GLU A 204 -3.48 15.71 4.55
C GLU A 204 -3.05 17.16 4.28
N GLY A 205 -2.67 17.91 5.34
CA GLY A 205 -2.12 19.27 5.20
C GLY A 205 -0.79 19.32 4.42
N LEU A 206 -0.08 18.20 4.33
CA LEU A 206 1.13 18.05 3.51
C LEU A 206 0.80 17.83 2.03
N GLY A 207 -0.44 17.47 1.70
CA GLY A 207 -0.93 17.21 0.36
C GLY A 207 -0.57 15.81 -0.16
N VAL A 208 -0.52 14.78 0.70
CA VAL A 208 -0.40 13.39 0.23
C VAL A 208 -1.71 12.94 -0.42
N ASP A 209 -1.64 12.01 -1.36
CA ASP A 209 -2.80 11.52 -2.11
C ASP A 209 -3.61 10.49 -1.34
N GLY A 210 -2.99 9.83 -0.34
CA GLY A 210 -3.69 8.91 0.54
C GLY A 210 -2.88 8.54 1.78
N VAL A 211 -3.61 8.07 2.80
CA VAL A 211 -3.04 7.58 4.05
C VAL A 211 -3.55 6.16 4.31
N ILE A 212 -2.64 5.24 4.59
CA ILE A 212 -2.94 3.85 4.93
C ILE A 212 -2.89 3.70 6.44
N THR A 213 -4.02 3.32 7.02
CA THR A 213 -4.20 3.06 8.46
C THR A 213 -4.74 1.66 8.69
N ASN A 214 -4.43 1.08 9.86
CA ASN A 214 -5.09 -0.14 10.34
C ASN A 214 -6.46 0.15 10.99
N ASP A 215 -6.73 1.42 11.31
CA ASP A 215 -7.96 1.84 12.00
C ASP A 215 -8.74 2.90 11.18
N PRO A 216 -9.65 2.48 10.30
CA PRO A 216 -10.42 3.42 9.48
C PRO A 216 -11.36 4.33 10.28
N ARG A 217 -11.65 4.01 11.55
CA ARG A 217 -12.45 4.87 12.44
C ARG A 217 -11.80 6.22 12.69
N LEU A 218 -10.47 6.30 12.48
CA LEU A 218 -9.74 7.56 12.63
C LEU A 218 -10.15 8.60 11.59
N PHE A 219 -10.58 8.19 10.40
CA PHE A 219 -11.05 9.11 9.37
C PHE A 219 -12.33 9.85 9.79
N ALA A 220 -13.22 9.23 10.54
CA ALA A 220 -14.43 9.87 11.06
C ALA A 220 -14.14 10.97 12.11
N GLN A 221 -12.93 11.02 12.66
CA GLN A 221 -12.49 12.03 13.62
C GLN A 221 -11.88 13.27 12.92
N LEU A 222 -11.72 13.20 11.60
CA LEU A 222 -11.22 14.33 10.82
C LEU A 222 -12.39 15.29 10.54
N PRO A 223 -12.22 16.61 10.67
CA PRO A 223 -13.22 17.54 10.20
C PRO A 223 -13.38 17.34 8.68
N SER A 224 -14.62 17.27 8.22
CA SER A 224 -14.90 17.19 6.78
C SER A 224 -14.11 18.28 6.06
N ALA A 225 -13.33 17.92 5.05
CA ALA A 225 -12.61 18.90 4.25
C ALA A 225 -13.66 19.90 3.74
N GLN A 226 -13.56 21.15 4.18
CA GLN A 226 -14.36 22.23 3.60
C GLN A 226 -13.86 22.35 2.14
N VAL A 227 -14.67 21.88 1.21
CA VAL A 227 -14.49 22.17 -0.20
C VAL A 227 -14.54 23.69 -0.29
N ALA A 228 -13.37 24.32 -0.43
CA ALA A 228 -13.31 25.75 -0.73
C ALA A 228 -13.94 25.95 -2.12
N ALA A 229 -15.08 26.62 -2.12
CA ALA A 229 -15.81 27.00 -3.32
C ALA A 229 -15.02 28.04 -4.14
#